data_069bdb05b27c9bb9da4ff89db34a8ef9
#
_entry.id   069bdb05b27c9bb9da4ff89db34a8ef9
#
_cell.length_a   1.000
_cell.length_b   1.000
_cell.length_c   1.000
_cell.angle_alpha   90.00
_cell.angle_beta   90.00
_cell.angle_gamma   90.00
#
_symmetry.space_group_name_H-M   'P 1'
#
loop_
_entity.id
_entity.type
_entity.pdbx_description
1 polymer ?
#
loop_
_entity_poly.entity_id
_entity_poly.type
_entity_poly.pdbx_seq_one_letter_code
_entity_poly.pdbx_strand_id
1 'polypeptide(L)'
;MKEKFDVTGMTCSACSSRVEKCVRKLEGVKEVSVNLLTNSMQVEYDDEILKEQGIIEAVVHAGYGASPAAGSSETRGKAQNTEVERANPVQEHLMEMKKRTIWSFVFLIPLMYVSMGHMAGLPLPVFLSGTENAVAFAFTQFLLCLSVLYMNRAYFSKGFSTLLHGGPNMDTLIAVGSGASLIYGIFAIYRMGYGLGVQNFELVNQYRHDLYFESSVMILALINIGKYLEARSKGKTGDALKKLLDLAPKTALAERNGVVTEIPAQEILPGDILHVKPGNSLSRL
;
A
#
# COMPACT_ATOMS: atom_id res chain seq x y z
N MET A 1 -5.13 -27.83 -11.58
CA MET A 1 -6.21 -26.94 -11.14
C MET A 1 -5.88 -25.50 -11.46
N LYS A 2 -6.87 -24.64 -11.76
CA LYS A 2 -6.62 -23.21 -12.04
C LYS A 2 -7.43 -22.39 -11.03
N GLU A 3 -6.74 -21.60 -10.21
CA GLU A 3 -7.33 -20.88 -9.10
C GLU A 3 -6.93 -19.41 -9.07
N LYS A 4 -7.82 -18.58 -8.50
CA LYS A 4 -7.59 -17.15 -8.34
C LYS A 4 -7.46 -16.80 -6.86
N PHE A 5 -6.45 -16.00 -6.53
CA PHE A 5 -6.17 -15.52 -5.19
C PHE A 5 -6.21 -13.99 -5.15
N ASP A 6 -6.75 -13.43 -4.09
CA ASP A 6 -6.61 -12.01 -3.78
C ASP A 6 -5.30 -11.82 -3.02
N VAL A 7 -4.44 -10.92 -3.50
CA VAL A 7 -3.12 -10.67 -2.93
C VAL A 7 -3.08 -9.26 -2.35
N THR A 8 -2.79 -9.15 -1.05
CA THR A 8 -2.71 -7.87 -0.35
C THR A 8 -1.26 -7.45 -0.09
N GLY A 9 -1.01 -6.14 -0.07
CA GLY A 9 0.32 -5.59 0.21
C GLY A 9 1.17 -5.28 -1.02
N MET A 10 0.71 -5.63 -2.24
CA MET A 10 1.39 -5.23 -3.47
C MET A 10 1.15 -3.74 -3.73
N THR A 11 2.23 -2.97 -3.81
CA THR A 11 2.16 -1.51 -4.06
C THR A 11 2.86 -1.09 -5.34
N CYS A 12 3.70 -1.94 -5.93
CA CYS A 12 4.49 -1.62 -7.11
C CYS A 12 4.74 -2.87 -7.98
N SER A 13 5.24 -2.66 -9.19
CA SER A 13 5.57 -3.75 -10.13
C SER A 13 6.65 -4.70 -9.58
N ALA A 14 7.58 -4.20 -8.78
CA ALA A 14 8.58 -5.05 -8.11
C ALA A 14 7.91 -6.02 -7.12
N CYS A 15 6.86 -5.58 -6.43
CA CYS A 15 6.08 -6.42 -5.52
C CYS A 15 5.36 -7.56 -6.27
N SER A 16 4.67 -7.23 -7.38
CA SER A 16 3.97 -8.25 -8.18
C SER A 16 4.94 -9.25 -8.81
N SER A 17 6.07 -8.78 -9.34
CA SER A 17 7.13 -9.66 -9.88
C SER A 17 7.73 -10.58 -8.81
N ARG A 18 7.83 -10.11 -7.55
CA ARG A 18 8.32 -10.92 -6.44
C ARG A 18 7.32 -12.01 -6.05
N VAL A 19 6.04 -11.67 -5.91
CA VAL A 19 4.97 -12.65 -5.66
C VAL A 19 4.98 -13.71 -6.76
N GLU A 20 5.03 -13.29 -8.02
CA GLU A 20 5.07 -14.20 -9.16
C GLU A 20 6.28 -15.14 -9.12
N LYS A 21 7.48 -14.60 -8.86
CA LYS A 21 8.70 -15.40 -8.75
C LYS A 21 8.67 -16.38 -7.58
N CYS A 22 8.07 -15.98 -6.46
CA CYS A 22 7.97 -16.82 -5.27
C CYS A 22 7.06 -18.03 -5.52
N VAL A 23 5.89 -17.79 -6.11
CA VAL A 23 4.91 -18.85 -6.40
C VAL A 23 5.39 -19.74 -7.56
N ARG A 24 6.03 -19.19 -8.59
CA ARG A 24 6.60 -19.95 -9.72
C ARG A 24 7.69 -20.96 -9.30
N LYS A 25 8.34 -20.73 -8.16
CA LYS A 25 9.38 -21.66 -7.63
C LYS A 25 8.81 -22.88 -6.91
N LEU A 26 7.52 -22.89 -6.62
CA LEU A 26 6.89 -24.00 -5.95
C LEU A 26 6.78 -25.20 -6.91
N GLU A 27 7.10 -26.37 -6.41
CA GLU A 27 6.94 -27.61 -7.14
C GLU A 27 5.44 -27.88 -7.37
N GLY A 28 5.05 -28.20 -8.60
CA GLY A 28 3.65 -28.39 -8.98
C GLY A 28 2.99 -27.17 -9.63
N VAL A 29 3.61 -25.98 -9.63
CA VAL A 29 3.10 -24.80 -10.34
C VAL A 29 3.45 -24.87 -11.82
N LYS A 30 2.42 -24.80 -12.68
CA LYS A 30 2.54 -24.78 -14.15
C LYS A 30 2.63 -23.37 -14.70
N GLU A 31 1.73 -22.51 -14.26
CA GLU A 31 1.66 -21.11 -14.68
C GLU A 31 1.19 -20.22 -13.52
N VAL A 32 1.76 -19.04 -13.42
CA VAL A 32 1.33 -18.00 -12.48
C VAL A 32 1.31 -16.64 -13.17
N SER A 33 0.24 -15.90 -12.98
CA SER A 33 0.05 -14.54 -13.49
C SER A 33 -0.45 -13.64 -12.37
N VAL A 34 0.28 -12.56 -12.11
CA VAL A 34 -0.05 -11.60 -11.04
C VAL A 34 -0.52 -10.29 -11.65
N ASN A 35 -1.70 -9.84 -11.27
CA ASN A 35 -2.27 -8.57 -11.71
C ASN A 35 -2.24 -7.55 -10.57
N LEU A 36 -1.37 -6.55 -10.72
CA LEU A 36 -1.21 -5.47 -9.74
C LEU A 36 -2.43 -4.53 -9.67
N LEU A 37 -3.16 -4.35 -10.77
CA LEU A 37 -4.31 -3.42 -10.81
C LEU A 37 -5.51 -3.96 -10.05
N THR A 38 -5.72 -5.27 -10.14
CA THR A 38 -6.82 -5.96 -9.46
C THR A 38 -6.39 -6.57 -8.12
N ASN A 39 -5.09 -6.43 -7.76
CA ASN A 39 -4.51 -7.07 -6.58
C ASN A 39 -4.82 -8.57 -6.52
N SER A 40 -4.77 -9.25 -7.66
CA SER A 40 -5.10 -10.66 -7.77
C SER A 40 -3.98 -11.44 -8.45
N MET A 41 -3.92 -12.73 -8.14
CA MET A 41 -3.01 -13.70 -8.73
C MET A 41 -3.82 -14.87 -9.24
N GLN A 42 -3.52 -15.36 -10.44
CA GLN A 42 -4.05 -16.58 -11.01
C GLN A 42 -2.93 -17.61 -11.08
N VAL A 43 -3.17 -18.79 -10.51
CA VAL A 43 -2.19 -19.87 -10.46
C VAL A 43 -2.79 -21.11 -11.09
N GLU A 44 -2.05 -21.71 -12.01
CA GLU A 44 -2.33 -23.04 -12.52
C GLU A 44 -1.32 -24.01 -11.91
N TYR A 45 -1.80 -25.00 -11.16
CA TYR A 45 -0.97 -25.92 -10.40
C TYR A 45 -1.58 -27.33 -10.35
N ASP A 46 -0.75 -28.29 -9.95
CA ASP A 46 -1.14 -29.67 -9.75
C ASP A 46 -1.53 -29.89 -8.28
N ASP A 47 -2.80 -30.18 -8.04
CA ASP A 47 -3.40 -30.35 -6.71
C ASP A 47 -2.98 -31.65 -5.99
N GLU A 48 -2.36 -32.59 -6.71
CA GLU A 48 -1.76 -33.78 -6.09
C GLU A 48 -0.40 -33.46 -5.45
N ILE A 49 0.32 -32.46 -5.99
CA ILE A 49 1.67 -32.07 -5.53
C ILE A 49 1.64 -30.88 -4.58
N LEU A 50 0.82 -29.88 -4.90
CA LEU A 50 0.75 -28.62 -4.19
C LEU A 50 -0.69 -28.29 -3.80
N LYS A 51 -0.91 -27.93 -2.55
CA LYS A 51 -2.23 -27.49 -2.05
C LYS A 51 -2.30 -25.96 -2.01
N GLU A 52 -3.51 -25.42 -2.06
CA GLU A 52 -3.83 -23.99 -1.90
C GLU A 52 -3.07 -23.33 -0.74
N GLN A 53 -3.03 -24.01 0.41
CA GLN A 53 -2.33 -23.54 1.61
C GLN A 53 -0.84 -23.27 1.35
N GLY A 54 -0.17 -24.12 0.58
CA GLY A 54 1.25 -23.94 0.25
C GLY A 54 1.50 -22.71 -0.62
N ILE A 55 0.57 -22.35 -1.50
CA ILE A 55 0.62 -21.14 -2.31
C ILE A 55 0.47 -19.89 -1.40
N ILE A 56 -0.50 -19.93 -0.49
CA ILE A 56 -0.74 -18.85 0.48
C ILE A 56 0.50 -18.67 1.37
N GLU A 57 1.05 -19.73 1.93
CA GLU A 57 2.25 -19.68 2.78
C GLU A 57 3.46 -19.09 2.05
N ALA A 58 3.67 -19.46 0.79
CA ALA A 58 4.77 -18.92 -0.01
C ALA A 58 4.63 -17.41 -0.24
N VAL A 59 3.41 -16.91 -0.48
CA VAL A 59 3.13 -15.48 -0.62
C VAL A 59 3.32 -14.75 0.72
N VAL A 60 2.87 -15.35 1.83
CA VAL A 60 3.06 -14.81 3.19
C VAL A 60 4.55 -14.76 3.55
N HIS A 61 5.31 -15.81 3.24
CA HIS A 61 6.77 -15.84 3.42
C HIS A 61 7.49 -14.76 2.59
N ALA A 62 6.95 -14.38 1.43
CA ALA A 62 7.48 -13.27 0.63
C ALA A 62 7.13 -11.88 1.20
N GLY A 63 6.35 -11.80 2.29
CA GLY A 63 5.98 -10.57 2.98
C GLY A 63 4.67 -9.93 2.49
N TYR A 64 3.81 -10.72 1.80
CA TYR A 64 2.51 -10.29 1.28
C TYR A 64 1.39 -11.14 1.89
N GLY A 65 0.14 -10.66 1.80
CA GLY A 65 -1.01 -11.50 2.17
C GLY A 65 -1.62 -12.15 0.93
N ALA A 66 -2.12 -13.38 1.08
CA ALA A 66 -2.90 -14.05 0.05
C ALA A 66 -4.13 -14.70 0.67
N SER A 67 -5.25 -14.68 -0.05
CA SER A 67 -6.48 -15.40 0.28
C SER A 67 -7.16 -15.89 -1.00
N PRO A 68 -7.89 -17.01 -0.96
CA PRO A 68 -8.67 -17.46 -2.11
C PRO A 68 -9.67 -16.37 -2.52
N ALA A 69 -9.82 -16.14 -3.83
CA ALA A 69 -10.83 -15.22 -4.30
C ALA A 69 -12.22 -15.81 -4.07
N ALA A 70 -13.14 -15.03 -3.49
CA ALA A 70 -14.52 -15.45 -3.22
C ALA A 70 -15.25 -15.80 -4.53
N GLY A 71 -15.17 -17.06 -4.95
CA GLY A 71 -15.75 -17.57 -6.20
C GLY A 71 -15.31 -18.99 -6.58
N SER A 72 -14.28 -19.54 -5.91
CA SER A 72 -13.68 -20.82 -6.27
C SER A 72 -13.97 -22.01 -5.32
N SER A 73 -14.86 -21.87 -4.34
CA SER A 73 -15.31 -23.05 -3.58
C SER A 73 -16.82 -23.14 -3.55
N GLU A 74 -17.36 -24.13 -4.25
CA GLU A 74 -18.69 -24.66 -4.04
C GLU A 74 -18.79 -25.29 -2.63
N THR A 75 -19.11 -24.47 -1.65
CA THR A 75 -19.68 -24.98 -0.40
C THR A 75 -20.83 -24.08 0.00
N ARG A 76 -22.02 -24.54 -0.42
CA ARG A 76 -23.33 -24.03 -0.01
C ARG A 76 -23.45 -24.10 1.51
N GLY A 77 -23.35 -22.97 2.16
CA GLY A 77 -23.74 -22.78 3.55
C GLY A 77 -24.48 -21.45 3.67
N LYS A 78 -25.79 -21.52 3.87
CA LYS A 78 -26.72 -20.42 4.14
C LYS A 78 -26.07 -19.26 4.88
N ALA A 79 -25.95 -18.12 4.23
CA ALA A 79 -25.87 -16.84 4.90
C ALA A 79 -26.88 -15.89 4.25
N GLN A 80 -27.88 -15.56 5.04
CA GLN A 80 -28.97 -14.64 4.78
C GLN A 80 -28.48 -13.28 4.32
N ASN A 81 -29.27 -12.73 3.40
CA ASN A 81 -29.33 -11.32 3.05
C ASN A 81 -29.05 -10.39 4.25
N THR A 82 -27.92 -9.74 4.19
CA THR A 82 -27.73 -8.40 4.76
C THR A 82 -26.88 -7.65 3.74
N GLU A 83 -27.56 -7.05 2.77
CA GLU A 83 -27.02 -5.92 2.02
C GLU A 83 -26.90 -4.74 2.97
N VAL A 84 -25.95 -4.84 3.89
CA VAL A 84 -25.40 -3.67 4.53
C VAL A 84 -24.44 -3.07 3.51
N GLU A 85 -24.71 -1.85 3.08
CA GLU A 85 -23.84 -0.94 2.35
C GLU A 85 -22.38 -1.11 2.81
N ARG A 86 -21.66 -2.06 2.21
CA ARG A 86 -20.21 -2.13 2.37
C ARG A 86 -19.67 -0.96 1.58
N ALA A 87 -19.44 0.14 2.28
CA ALA A 87 -18.63 1.24 1.78
C ALA A 87 -17.44 0.62 1.05
N ASN A 88 -17.28 0.96 -0.22
CA ASN A 88 -16.28 0.35 -1.11
C ASN A 88 -14.94 0.33 -0.39
N PRO A 89 -14.32 -0.84 -0.12
CA PRO A 89 -13.07 -0.94 0.66
C PRO A 89 -11.94 -0.10 0.05
N VAL A 90 -12.03 0.20 -1.24
CA VAL A 90 -11.14 1.11 -1.95
C VAL A 90 -11.33 2.56 -1.50
N GLN A 91 -12.57 3.01 -1.25
CA GLN A 91 -12.83 4.38 -0.80
C GLN A 91 -12.42 4.59 0.66
N GLU A 92 -12.63 3.60 1.53
CA GLU A 92 -12.15 3.64 2.91
C GLU A 92 -10.62 3.73 2.96
N HIS A 93 -9.93 2.91 2.18
CA HIS A 93 -8.48 2.95 2.08
C HIS A 93 -7.96 4.30 1.57
N LEU A 94 -8.61 4.88 0.55
CA LEU A 94 -8.29 6.22 0.06
C LEU A 94 -8.51 7.31 1.12
N MET A 95 -9.58 7.21 1.92
CA MET A 95 -9.84 8.16 3.01
C MET A 95 -8.80 8.05 4.12
N GLU A 96 -8.38 6.85 4.50
CA GLU A 96 -7.30 6.63 5.47
C GLU A 96 -5.97 7.20 4.97
N MET A 97 -5.61 6.96 3.71
CA MET A 97 -4.42 7.53 3.09
C MET A 97 -4.47 9.05 3.08
N LYS A 98 -5.63 9.63 2.72
CA LYS A 98 -5.84 11.09 2.74
C LYS A 98 -5.67 11.66 4.16
N LYS A 99 -6.28 11.04 5.17
CA LYS A 99 -6.13 11.46 6.58
C LYS A 99 -4.66 11.42 7.00
N ARG A 100 -3.97 10.32 6.73
CA ARG A 100 -2.55 10.16 7.05
C ARG A 100 -1.69 11.24 6.39
N THR A 101 -1.95 11.54 5.12
CA THR A 101 -1.25 12.59 4.38
C THR A 101 -1.49 13.96 5.02
N ILE A 102 -2.74 14.33 5.30
CA ILE A 102 -3.10 15.62 5.92
C ILE A 102 -2.38 15.77 7.27
N TRP A 103 -2.48 14.78 8.15
CA TRP A 103 -1.82 14.83 9.45
C TRP A 103 -0.31 14.89 9.36
N SER A 104 0.32 14.20 8.38
CA SER A 104 1.76 14.33 8.14
C SER A 104 2.14 15.78 7.81
N PHE A 105 1.32 16.51 7.05
CA PHE A 105 1.55 17.92 6.75
C PHE A 105 1.26 18.84 7.94
N VAL A 106 0.25 18.54 8.75
CA VAL A 106 -0.06 19.31 9.97
C VAL A 106 1.13 19.32 10.93
N PHE A 107 1.90 18.25 11.02
CA PHE A 107 3.12 18.20 11.83
C PHE A 107 4.37 18.67 11.06
N LEU A 108 4.44 18.50 9.75
CA LEU A 108 5.56 18.94 8.93
C LEU A 108 5.69 20.47 8.91
N ILE A 109 4.57 21.21 8.79
CA ILE A 109 4.60 22.68 8.72
C ILE A 109 5.22 23.29 9.97
N PRO A 110 4.78 22.98 11.22
CA PRO A 110 5.45 23.50 12.41
C PRO A 110 6.88 22.98 12.57
N LEU A 111 7.17 21.74 12.14
CA LEU A 111 8.55 21.24 12.14
C LEU A 111 9.46 22.06 11.22
N MET A 112 9.01 22.35 10.01
CA MET A 112 9.72 23.21 9.06
C MET A 112 9.89 24.65 9.60
N TYR A 113 8.86 25.17 10.27
CA TYR A 113 8.95 26.47 10.92
C TYR A 113 10.02 26.49 12.02
N VAL A 114 10.08 25.49 12.87
CA VAL A 114 11.10 25.38 13.92
C VAL A 114 12.49 25.18 13.31
N SER A 115 12.65 24.27 12.34
CA SER A 115 13.95 23.92 11.75
C SER A 115 14.53 25.07 10.90
N MET A 116 13.74 25.65 9.99
CA MET A 116 14.22 26.60 8.99
C MET A 116 13.75 28.05 9.23
N GLY A 117 12.82 28.27 10.17
CA GLY A 117 12.22 29.59 10.39
C GLY A 117 13.24 30.67 10.75
N HIS A 118 14.30 30.33 11.47
CA HIS A 118 15.37 31.25 11.81
C HIS A 118 16.17 31.74 10.57
N MET A 119 16.32 30.88 9.55
CA MET A 119 16.98 31.25 8.28
C MET A 119 16.09 32.20 7.44
N ALA A 120 14.76 32.06 7.58
CA ALA A 120 13.79 32.93 6.92
C ALA A 120 13.50 34.22 7.70
N GLY A 121 14.21 34.48 8.79
CA GLY A 121 14.01 35.67 9.64
C GLY A 121 12.72 35.64 10.46
N LEU A 122 12.07 34.50 10.60
CA LEU A 122 10.85 34.35 11.39
C LEU A 122 11.20 34.32 12.89
N PRO A 123 10.38 34.96 13.76
CA PRO A 123 10.63 34.97 15.19
C PRO A 123 10.40 33.57 15.78
N LEU A 124 11.42 32.98 16.38
CA LEU A 124 11.29 31.79 17.17
C LEU A 124 10.98 32.14 18.65
N PRO A 125 10.20 31.33 19.35
CA PRO A 125 10.00 31.45 20.78
C PRO A 125 11.35 31.49 21.52
N VAL A 126 11.46 32.31 22.55
CA VAL A 126 12.72 32.52 23.29
C VAL A 126 13.31 31.22 23.83
N PHE A 127 12.47 30.28 24.26
CA PHE A 127 12.90 28.97 24.78
C PHE A 127 13.46 27.99 23.71
N LEU A 128 13.32 28.33 22.41
CA LEU A 128 13.89 27.57 21.28
C LEU A 128 15.05 28.34 20.61
N SER A 129 15.30 29.58 21.02
CA SER A 129 16.36 30.41 20.45
C SER A 129 17.62 30.39 21.35
N GLY A 130 18.78 30.68 20.72
CA GLY A 130 20.07 30.67 21.41
C GLY A 130 20.69 29.25 21.49
N THR A 131 22.03 29.25 21.72
CA THR A 131 22.84 28.06 21.82
C THR A 131 22.54 27.27 23.11
N GLU A 132 22.16 27.99 24.16
CA GLU A 132 21.82 27.42 25.46
C GLU A 132 20.58 26.52 25.38
N ASN A 133 19.64 26.84 24.49
CA ASN A 133 18.41 26.12 24.28
C ASN A 133 18.49 25.07 23.14
N ALA A 134 19.67 24.78 22.62
CA ALA A 134 19.87 23.90 21.47
C ALA A 134 19.27 22.50 21.67
N VAL A 135 19.36 21.94 22.90
CA VAL A 135 18.75 20.65 23.21
C VAL A 135 17.21 20.73 23.21
N ALA A 136 16.63 21.79 23.78
CA ALA A 136 15.18 22.00 23.76
C ALA A 136 14.66 22.18 22.34
N PHE A 137 15.39 22.92 21.50
CA PHE A 137 15.13 23.09 20.08
C PHE A 137 15.10 21.76 19.32
N ALA A 138 16.14 20.93 19.49
CA ALA A 138 16.24 19.63 18.83
C ALA A 138 15.21 18.63 19.37
N PHE A 139 14.95 18.64 20.68
CA PHE A 139 13.97 17.76 21.29
C PHE A 139 12.53 18.09 20.83
N THR A 140 12.21 19.36 20.64
CA THR A 140 10.91 19.77 20.06
C THR A 140 10.75 19.24 18.63
N GLN A 141 11.78 19.32 17.79
CA GLN A 141 11.77 18.73 16.47
C GLN A 141 11.63 17.21 16.52
N PHE A 142 12.33 16.55 17.44
CA PHE A 142 12.21 15.11 17.64
C PHE A 142 10.77 14.69 17.99
N LEU A 143 10.10 15.39 18.92
CA LEU A 143 8.71 15.09 19.28
C LEU A 143 7.74 15.25 18.09
N LEU A 144 7.88 16.32 17.31
CA LEU A 144 7.09 16.52 16.10
C LEU A 144 7.37 15.42 15.06
N CYS A 145 8.62 15.06 14.86
CA CYS A 145 9.03 13.97 13.99
C CYS A 145 8.44 12.63 14.44
N LEU A 146 8.55 12.30 15.74
CA LEU A 146 8.04 11.06 16.31
C LEU A 146 6.54 10.89 16.07
N SER A 147 5.77 11.96 16.15
CA SER A 147 4.32 11.94 15.87
C SER A 147 4.03 11.46 14.44
N VAL A 148 4.78 11.97 13.46
CA VAL A 148 4.62 11.56 12.05
C VAL A 148 5.11 10.14 11.81
N LEU A 149 6.21 9.74 12.43
CA LEU A 149 6.72 8.36 12.35
C LEU A 149 5.72 7.35 12.90
N TYR A 150 5.10 7.66 14.04
CA TYR A 150 4.08 6.79 14.65
C TYR A 150 2.88 6.59 13.72
N MET A 151 2.39 7.65 13.08
CA MET A 151 1.30 7.58 12.12
C MET A 151 1.66 6.77 10.88
N ASN A 152 2.95 6.76 10.51
CA ASN A 152 3.50 6.11 9.34
C ASN A 152 4.24 4.81 9.66
N ARG A 153 4.05 4.24 10.86
CA ARG A 153 4.74 3.03 11.35
C ARG A 153 4.65 1.82 10.40
N ALA A 154 3.60 1.76 9.58
CA ALA A 154 3.41 0.69 8.61
C ALA A 154 4.55 0.61 7.57
N TYR A 155 5.16 1.75 7.18
CA TYR A 155 6.32 1.75 6.29
C TYR A 155 7.53 1.11 6.94
N PHE A 156 7.76 1.38 8.22
CA PHE A 156 8.87 0.80 8.96
C PHE A 156 8.68 -0.70 9.16
N SER A 157 7.50 -1.13 9.62
CA SER A 157 7.20 -2.54 9.82
C SER A 157 7.33 -3.34 8.52
N LYS A 158 6.70 -2.90 7.43
CA LYS A 158 6.76 -3.56 6.14
C LYS A 158 8.16 -3.47 5.50
N GLY A 159 8.78 -2.27 5.56
CA GLY A 159 10.08 -2.02 4.96
C GLY A 159 11.19 -2.88 5.59
N PHE A 160 11.25 -2.97 6.91
CA PHE A 160 12.22 -3.82 7.59
C PHE A 160 11.91 -5.30 7.43
N SER A 161 10.63 -5.69 7.46
CA SER A 161 10.23 -7.08 7.20
C SER A 161 10.70 -7.54 5.82
N THR A 162 10.41 -6.78 4.76
CA THR A 162 10.83 -7.13 3.39
C THR A 162 12.35 -7.10 3.21
N LEU A 163 13.06 -6.23 3.92
CA LEU A 163 14.53 -6.21 3.92
C LEU A 163 15.09 -7.49 4.51
N LEU A 164 14.59 -7.92 5.67
CA LEU A 164 15.06 -9.13 6.36
C LEU A 164 14.78 -10.41 5.56
N HIS A 165 13.68 -10.42 4.78
CA HIS A 165 13.37 -11.54 3.87
C HIS A 165 14.06 -11.44 2.49
N GLY A 166 15.10 -10.60 2.36
CA GLY A 166 15.95 -10.50 1.17
C GLY A 166 15.24 -9.90 -0.06
N GLY A 167 14.19 -9.10 0.13
CA GLY A 167 13.45 -8.46 -0.95
C GLY A 167 13.15 -6.99 -0.71
N PRO A 168 14.19 -6.16 -0.67
CA PRO A 168 14.00 -4.73 -0.48
C PRO A 168 13.05 -4.16 -1.53
N ASN A 169 12.16 -3.30 -1.07
CA ASN A 169 11.17 -2.61 -1.89
C ASN A 169 11.17 -1.09 -1.60
N MET A 170 10.24 -0.36 -2.19
CA MET A 170 10.10 1.08 -1.95
C MET A 170 9.87 1.40 -0.46
N ASP A 171 9.11 0.58 0.27
CA ASP A 171 8.88 0.78 1.71
C ASP A 171 10.18 0.58 2.52
N THR A 172 11.08 -0.32 2.08
CA THR A 172 12.43 -0.49 2.64
C THR A 172 13.27 0.77 2.49
N LEU A 173 13.28 1.37 1.30
CA LEU A 173 14.04 2.61 1.04
C LEU A 173 13.55 3.75 1.94
N ILE A 174 12.23 3.88 2.10
CA ILE A 174 11.59 4.87 2.99
C ILE A 174 12.02 4.62 4.45
N ALA A 175 11.90 3.37 4.91
CA ALA A 175 12.22 3.00 6.29
C ALA A 175 13.70 3.24 6.63
N VAL A 176 14.61 2.88 5.73
CA VAL A 176 16.05 3.10 5.91
C VAL A 176 16.40 4.58 5.87
N GLY A 177 15.91 5.34 4.88
CA GLY A 177 16.22 6.75 4.73
C GLY A 177 15.69 7.61 5.89
N SER A 178 14.39 7.47 6.21
CA SER A 178 13.79 8.21 7.33
C SER A 178 14.30 7.72 8.69
N GLY A 179 14.59 6.43 8.83
CA GLY A 179 15.19 5.86 10.05
C GLY A 179 16.61 6.33 10.29
N ALA A 180 17.44 6.42 9.25
CA ALA A 180 18.80 6.94 9.35
C ALA A 180 18.81 8.41 9.80
N SER A 181 17.94 9.25 9.22
CA SER A 181 17.78 10.65 9.62
C SER A 181 17.36 10.79 11.08
N LEU A 182 16.44 9.93 11.55
CA LEU A 182 16.01 9.89 12.95
C LEU A 182 17.16 9.50 13.89
N ILE A 183 17.88 8.43 13.56
CA ILE A 183 19.01 7.93 14.40
C ILE A 183 20.10 9.00 14.49
N TYR A 184 20.42 9.64 13.36
CA TYR A 184 21.39 10.73 13.34
C TYR A 184 20.91 11.91 14.21
N GLY A 185 19.64 12.30 14.12
CA GLY A 185 19.07 13.36 14.94
C GLY A 185 19.15 13.08 16.44
N ILE A 186 18.89 11.81 16.86
CA ILE A 186 19.08 11.36 18.24
C ILE A 186 20.55 11.49 18.64
N PHE A 187 21.46 11.01 17.81
CA PHE A 187 22.90 11.15 18.04
C PHE A 187 23.30 12.63 18.21
N ALA A 188 22.79 13.52 17.36
CA ALA A 188 23.04 14.95 17.43
C ALA A 188 22.57 15.56 18.77
N ILE A 189 21.39 15.14 19.28
CA ILE A 189 20.91 15.56 20.61
C ILE A 189 21.91 15.18 21.71
N TYR A 190 22.41 13.94 21.69
CA TYR A 190 23.42 13.51 22.66
C TYR A 190 24.71 14.33 22.56
N ARG A 191 25.17 14.62 21.34
CA ARG A 191 26.38 15.42 21.12
C ARG A 191 26.21 16.87 21.58
N MET A 192 25.04 17.48 21.36
CA MET A 192 24.72 18.81 21.85
C MET A 192 24.65 18.85 23.38
N GLY A 193 24.00 17.84 24.01
CA GLY A 193 23.97 17.72 25.46
C GLY A 193 25.36 17.62 26.07
N TYR A 194 26.26 16.82 25.50
CA TYR A 194 27.65 16.74 25.90
C TYR A 194 28.36 18.08 25.70
N GLY A 195 28.20 18.73 24.54
CA GLY A 195 28.82 20.03 24.23
C GLY A 195 28.42 21.13 25.22
N LEU A 196 27.16 21.18 25.65
CA LEU A 196 26.69 22.09 26.69
C LEU A 196 27.36 21.79 28.06
N GLY A 197 27.48 20.53 28.40
CA GLY A 197 28.12 20.11 29.66
C GLY A 197 29.61 20.49 29.78
N VAL A 198 30.32 20.49 28.65
CA VAL A 198 31.76 20.90 28.61
C VAL A 198 31.95 22.35 28.10
N GLN A 199 30.87 23.13 27.98
CA GLN A 199 30.86 24.51 27.49
C GLN A 199 31.50 24.70 26.11
N ASN A 200 31.43 23.67 25.25
CA ASN A 200 31.89 23.75 23.86
C ASN A 200 30.74 24.16 22.94
N PHE A 201 30.53 25.47 22.83
CA PHE A 201 29.43 26.04 22.04
C PHE A 201 29.62 25.86 20.52
N GLU A 202 30.85 25.72 20.05
CA GLU A 202 31.13 25.42 18.64
C GLU A 202 30.55 24.06 18.23
N LEU A 203 30.83 23.03 19.06
CA LEU A 203 30.26 21.71 18.88
C LEU A 203 28.72 21.74 18.91
N VAL A 204 28.12 22.49 19.84
CA VAL A 204 26.67 22.63 19.95
C VAL A 204 26.08 23.25 18.69
N ASN A 205 26.69 24.34 18.19
CA ASN A 205 26.22 25.01 16.96
C ASN A 205 26.35 24.12 15.74
N GLN A 206 27.42 23.35 15.60
CA GLN A 206 27.59 22.40 14.51
C GLN A 206 26.41 21.43 14.45
N TYR A 207 26.15 20.70 15.54
CA TYR A 207 25.05 19.72 15.55
C TYR A 207 23.66 20.35 15.53
N ARG A 208 23.49 21.59 15.96
CA ARG A 208 22.23 22.33 15.85
C ARG A 208 21.84 22.60 14.39
N HIS A 209 22.82 22.86 13.51
CA HIS A 209 22.59 23.06 12.08
C HIS A 209 22.45 21.73 11.32
N ASP A 210 23.02 20.66 11.82
CA ASP A 210 23.04 19.33 11.20
C ASP A 210 21.92 18.42 11.73
N LEU A 211 20.76 18.97 12.10
CA LEU A 211 19.60 18.17 12.47
C LEU A 211 18.82 17.79 11.20
N TYR A 212 18.43 16.53 11.09
CA TYR A 212 17.73 15.97 9.91
C TYR A 212 16.35 15.43 10.24
N PHE A 213 15.69 15.90 11.31
CA PHE A 213 14.34 15.48 11.67
C PHE A 213 13.32 15.88 10.61
N GLU A 214 13.45 17.09 10.04
CA GLU A 214 12.61 17.57 8.95
C GLU A 214 12.76 16.69 7.69
N SER A 215 13.97 16.22 7.39
CA SER A 215 14.22 15.33 6.26
C SER A 215 13.50 13.99 6.42
N SER A 216 13.51 13.41 7.63
CA SER A 216 12.77 12.19 7.94
C SER A 216 11.28 12.36 7.69
N VAL A 217 10.69 13.46 8.17
CA VAL A 217 9.26 13.75 8.01
C VAL A 217 8.92 14.11 6.56
N MET A 218 9.78 14.86 5.88
CA MET A 218 9.61 15.23 4.47
C MET A 218 9.53 14.00 3.57
N ILE A 219 10.43 13.02 3.75
CA ILE A 219 10.40 11.76 3.02
C ILE A 219 9.03 11.09 3.18
N LEU A 220 8.53 10.96 4.42
CA LEU A 220 7.25 10.32 4.69
C LEU A 220 6.07 11.09 4.11
N ALA A 221 6.08 12.43 4.22
CA ALA A 221 5.00 13.28 3.72
C ALA A 221 4.91 13.23 2.19
N LEU A 222 6.04 13.36 1.48
CA LEU A 222 6.07 13.33 0.02
C LEU A 222 5.66 11.95 -0.53
N ILE A 223 6.11 10.88 0.10
CA ILE A 223 5.71 9.53 -0.29
C ILE A 223 4.21 9.30 -0.06
N ASN A 224 3.65 9.80 1.04
CA ASN A 224 2.21 9.72 1.28
C ASN A 224 1.40 10.41 0.19
N ILE A 225 1.82 11.61 -0.26
CA ILE A 225 1.20 12.28 -1.41
C ILE A 225 1.31 11.41 -2.66
N GLY A 226 2.51 10.93 -2.97
CA GLY A 226 2.76 10.10 -4.16
C GLY A 226 1.84 8.87 -4.18
N LYS A 227 1.78 8.12 -3.08
CA LYS A 227 0.91 6.93 -2.95
C LYS A 227 -0.58 7.28 -3.00
N TYR A 228 -0.99 8.39 -2.40
CA TYR A 228 -2.37 8.86 -2.49
C TYR A 228 -2.78 9.20 -3.92
N LEU A 229 -1.93 9.93 -4.67
CA LEU A 229 -2.20 10.27 -6.07
C LEU A 229 -2.22 9.03 -6.96
N GLU A 230 -1.30 8.10 -6.74
CA GLU A 230 -1.25 6.81 -7.44
C GLU A 230 -2.54 6.00 -7.19
N ALA A 231 -2.94 5.83 -5.94
CA ALA A 231 -4.15 5.09 -5.58
C ALA A 231 -5.41 5.74 -6.16
N ARG A 232 -5.49 7.07 -6.14
CA ARG A 232 -6.60 7.83 -6.74
C ARG A 232 -6.67 7.65 -8.26
N SER A 233 -5.54 7.63 -8.94
CA SER A 233 -5.48 7.41 -10.40
C SER A 233 -5.89 5.99 -10.76
N LYS A 234 -5.38 4.99 -10.04
CA LYS A 234 -5.75 3.58 -10.23
C LYS A 234 -7.25 3.34 -9.99
N GLY A 235 -7.82 3.96 -8.96
CA GLY A 235 -9.25 3.86 -8.66
C GLY A 235 -10.12 4.36 -9.82
N LYS A 236 -9.79 5.53 -10.39
CA LYS A 236 -10.53 6.08 -11.55
C LYS A 236 -10.47 5.17 -12.77
N THR A 237 -9.33 4.56 -13.05
CA THR A 237 -9.16 3.64 -14.18
C THR A 237 -9.94 2.34 -13.95
N GLY A 238 -9.93 1.81 -12.73
CA GLY A 238 -10.70 0.63 -12.34
C GLY A 238 -12.21 0.85 -12.47
N ASP A 239 -12.72 2.01 -12.05
CA ASP A 239 -14.14 2.37 -12.16
C ASP A 239 -14.58 2.49 -13.64
N ALA A 240 -13.73 3.06 -14.51
CA ALA A 240 -14.01 3.14 -15.94
C ALA A 240 -14.09 1.75 -16.58
N LEU A 241 -13.15 0.86 -16.25
CA LEU A 241 -13.14 -0.52 -16.73
C LEU A 241 -14.36 -1.30 -16.23
N LYS A 242 -14.72 -1.13 -14.94
CA LYS A 242 -15.91 -1.76 -14.36
C LYS A 242 -17.20 -1.31 -15.07
N LYS A 243 -17.34 -0.02 -15.36
CA LYS A 243 -18.47 0.49 -16.14
C LYS A 243 -18.56 -0.13 -17.54
N LEU A 244 -17.42 -0.37 -18.21
CA LEU A 244 -17.40 -1.06 -19.49
C LEU A 244 -17.81 -2.53 -19.37
N LEU A 245 -17.38 -3.22 -18.30
CA LEU A 245 -17.79 -4.60 -18.02
C LEU A 245 -19.28 -4.69 -17.64
N ASP A 246 -19.81 -3.69 -16.94
CA ASP A 246 -21.24 -3.62 -16.57
C ASP A 246 -22.16 -3.37 -17.78
N LEU A 247 -21.60 -2.86 -18.90
CA LEU A 247 -22.33 -2.74 -20.18
C LEU A 247 -22.43 -4.09 -20.94
N ALA A 248 -21.64 -5.10 -20.55
CA ALA A 248 -21.79 -6.43 -21.12
C ALA A 248 -23.08 -7.10 -20.61
N PRO A 249 -23.85 -7.75 -21.48
CA PRO A 249 -25.08 -8.43 -21.06
C PRO A 249 -24.75 -9.54 -20.04
N LYS A 250 -25.50 -9.57 -18.95
CA LYS A 250 -25.33 -10.55 -17.87
C LYS A 250 -26.06 -11.87 -18.19
N THR A 251 -27.08 -11.82 -19.06
CA THR A 251 -27.88 -12.97 -19.48
C THR A 251 -28.00 -12.99 -20.99
N ALA A 252 -28.24 -14.16 -21.56
CA ALA A 252 -28.50 -14.36 -22.96
C ALA A 252 -29.67 -15.37 -23.15
N LEU A 253 -30.43 -15.21 -24.20
CA LEU A 253 -31.45 -16.18 -24.60
C LEU A 253 -30.80 -17.24 -25.49
N ALA A 254 -30.59 -18.44 -24.94
CA ALA A 254 -30.04 -19.57 -25.69
C ALA A 254 -31.12 -20.61 -25.99
N GLU A 255 -31.11 -21.14 -27.21
CA GLU A 255 -31.96 -22.23 -27.65
C GLU A 255 -31.18 -23.54 -27.52
N ARG A 256 -31.67 -24.43 -26.64
CA ARG A 256 -31.14 -25.76 -26.46
C ARG A 256 -32.28 -26.75 -26.61
N ASN A 257 -32.15 -27.72 -27.52
CA ASN A 257 -33.16 -28.75 -27.77
C ASN A 257 -34.53 -28.17 -28.20
N GLY A 258 -34.55 -27.04 -28.93
CA GLY A 258 -35.79 -26.38 -29.37
C GLY A 258 -36.51 -25.56 -28.29
N VAL A 259 -35.92 -25.42 -27.12
CA VAL A 259 -36.44 -24.56 -26.02
C VAL A 259 -35.56 -23.35 -25.83
N VAL A 260 -36.15 -22.15 -25.91
CA VAL A 260 -35.45 -20.90 -25.64
C VAL A 260 -35.50 -20.62 -24.16
N THR A 261 -34.32 -20.57 -23.52
CA THR A 261 -34.19 -20.30 -22.10
C THR A 261 -33.20 -19.15 -21.87
N GLU A 262 -33.49 -18.32 -20.88
CA GLU A 262 -32.56 -17.28 -20.44
C GLU A 262 -31.49 -17.90 -19.53
N ILE A 263 -30.24 -17.81 -19.94
CA ILE A 263 -29.08 -18.33 -19.21
C ILE A 263 -28.09 -17.23 -18.90
N PRO A 264 -27.30 -17.34 -17.81
CA PRO A 264 -26.18 -16.46 -17.55
C PRO A 264 -25.20 -16.46 -18.74
N ALA A 265 -24.70 -15.29 -19.14
CA ALA A 265 -23.78 -15.17 -20.28
C ALA A 265 -22.51 -16.03 -20.14
N GLN A 266 -22.14 -16.40 -18.91
CA GLN A 266 -20.99 -17.25 -18.59
C GLN A 266 -21.26 -18.75 -18.88
N GLU A 267 -22.50 -19.17 -19.04
CA GLU A 267 -22.91 -20.56 -19.31
C GLU A 267 -23.12 -20.84 -20.80
N ILE A 268 -22.83 -19.86 -21.66
CA ILE A 268 -22.91 -20.05 -23.12
C ILE A 268 -21.76 -20.93 -23.57
N LEU A 269 -22.08 -22.00 -24.28
CA LEU A 269 -21.10 -22.93 -24.83
C LEU A 269 -20.98 -22.74 -26.36
N PRO A 270 -19.80 -23.03 -26.92
CA PRO A 270 -19.63 -23.07 -28.36
C PRO A 270 -20.61 -24.04 -29.01
N GLY A 271 -21.47 -23.55 -29.94
CA GLY A 271 -22.53 -24.31 -30.59
C GLY A 271 -23.94 -23.99 -30.09
N ASP A 272 -24.11 -23.19 -29.04
CA ASP A 272 -25.44 -22.70 -28.64
C ASP A 272 -26.00 -21.69 -29.67
N ILE A 273 -27.28 -21.78 -29.95
CA ILE A 273 -28.02 -20.82 -30.82
C ILE A 273 -28.52 -19.69 -29.91
N LEU A 274 -28.05 -18.45 -30.16
CA LEU A 274 -28.43 -17.28 -29.37
C LEU A 274 -29.53 -16.48 -30.08
N HIS A 275 -30.61 -16.19 -29.36
CA HIS A 275 -31.69 -15.31 -29.83
C HIS A 275 -31.38 -13.86 -29.46
N VAL A 276 -31.03 -13.03 -30.46
CA VAL A 276 -30.73 -11.60 -30.28
C VAL A 276 -31.88 -10.77 -30.79
N LYS A 277 -32.51 -9.99 -29.91
CA LYS A 277 -33.59 -9.04 -30.28
C LYS A 277 -32.96 -7.67 -30.61
N PRO A 278 -33.64 -6.87 -31.47
CA PRO A 278 -33.23 -5.50 -31.72
C PRO A 278 -33.11 -4.72 -30.41
N GLY A 279 -31.96 -4.09 -30.18
CA GLY A 279 -31.64 -3.38 -28.92
C GLY A 279 -30.88 -4.18 -27.88
N ASN A 280 -30.67 -5.48 -28.09
CA ASN A 280 -29.81 -6.26 -27.19
C ASN A 280 -28.33 -6.09 -27.55
N SER A 281 -27.49 -5.98 -26.54
CA SER A 281 -26.02 -6.04 -26.74
C SER A 281 -25.56 -7.48 -26.96
N LEU A 282 -24.65 -7.68 -27.93
CA LEU A 282 -23.95 -8.95 -28.13
C LEU A 282 -22.73 -9.02 -27.21
N SER A 283 -22.66 -10.03 -26.35
CA SER A 283 -21.40 -10.34 -25.69
C SER A 283 -20.45 -10.95 -26.72
N ARG A 284 -19.22 -10.49 -26.77
CA ARG A 284 -18.16 -11.15 -27.54
C ARG A 284 -17.79 -12.43 -26.81
N LEU A 285 -18.14 -13.56 -27.39
CA LEU A 285 -17.64 -14.88 -26.98
C LEU A 285 -16.15 -14.98 -27.29
#